data_7e7f8afef3faca3fb50d4b221bdca01f
#
_entry.id   7e7f8afef3faca3fb50d4b221bdca01f
#
_cell.length_a   1.000
_cell.length_b   1.000
_cell.length_c   1.000
_cell.angle_alpha   90.00
_cell.angle_beta   90.00
_cell.angle_gamma   90.00
#
_symmetry.space_group_name_H-M   'P 1'
#
loop_
_entity.id
_entity.type
_entity.pdbx_description
1 polymer ?
#
loop_
_entity_poly.entity_id
_entity_poly.type
_entity_poly.pdbx_seq_one_letter_code
_entity_poly.pdbx_strand_id
1 'polypeptide(L)'
;MKNFNSLRRAVAVLVAVTAFAFSLHSQEFPSKWYFGKAYHKNVSKSWRAEGVAVATDYGQALLRAVKADGSMPDSCIFYRYRPMAGPMAAGDCLVMEFPKSNLPAGSFVEFDMTFSAEEGTPSEWVFEYLDGGQWVSGRKYKVYGSPFEKCHQYTSVLETVRLKNAADGTLKMRMRALESKPVKALSDAAARAKGYVVLQTHAYLGAYAQNLGVHQPKDTTRVLCLGNSFTYYCSCPALLKEIAWNEGHYLDLVAAIKGGQNFGQHCSLNVSADAIAKGGYDLAVMQDQSQTPARLAQDRKANQESLDDAVALAEKIRAESPGCKIIVESTWSYVGKEGEYGGFGDHKTFEKLSLKGSRIMAKAIGDAKVSHIAEAYALVRKERPDINLFAADNKHQDILGSYLKSCVNYLTIFGEPFGDNPADCGIDHETAEYLRSVAERVVL
;
A
#
# COMPACT_ATOMS: atom_id res chain seq x y z
N MET A 1 -26.39 22.40 -54.31
CA MET A 1 -26.71 22.80 -52.94
C MET A 1 -27.37 21.73 -52.07
N LYS A 2 -27.79 20.54 -52.59
CA LYS A 2 -28.41 19.48 -51.76
C LYS A 2 -27.42 18.56 -51.03
N ASN A 3 -26.17 18.48 -51.47
CA ASN A 3 -25.15 17.56 -50.87
C ASN A 3 -24.41 18.14 -49.63
N PHE A 4 -24.51 19.46 -49.40
CA PHE A 4 -23.84 20.09 -48.24
C PHE A 4 -24.60 19.92 -46.93
N ASN A 5 -25.93 19.77 -47.01
CA ASN A 5 -26.77 19.59 -45.82
C ASN A 5 -26.76 18.15 -45.27
N SER A 6 -26.49 17.16 -46.12
CA SER A 6 -26.33 15.76 -45.67
C SER A 6 -25.02 15.53 -44.95
N LEU A 7 -23.93 16.18 -45.39
CA LEU A 7 -22.63 16.09 -44.73
C LEU A 7 -22.63 16.78 -43.35
N ARG A 8 -23.28 17.94 -43.21
CA ARG A 8 -23.44 18.62 -41.93
C ARG A 8 -24.30 17.83 -40.93
N ARG A 9 -25.36 17.11 -41.40
CA ARG A 9 -26.15 16.23 -40.54
C ARG A 9 -25.37 14.98 -40.13
N ALA A 10 -24.56 14.38 -41.00
CA ALA A 10 -23.72 13.23 -40.67
C ALA A 10 -22.62 13.60 -39.68
N VAL A 11 -21.97 14.77 -39.87
CA VAL A 11 -20.93 15.26 -38.90
C VAL A 11 -21.59 15.65 -37.56
N ALA A 12 -22.77 16.27 -37.55
CA ALA A 12 -23.48 16.58 -36.30
C ALA A 12 -23.93 15.33 -35.54
N VAL A 13 -24.32 14.26 -36.24
CA VAL A 13 -24.70 12.97 -35.62
C VAL A 13 -23.42 12.25 -35.14
N LEU A 14 -22.31 12.31 -35.87
CA LEU A 14 -21.05 11.70 -35.44
C LEU A 14 -20.48 12.42 -34.22
N VAL A 15 -20.53 13.76 -34.18
CA VAL A 15 -20.11 14.57 -33.00
C VAL A 15 -21.04 14.36 -31.82
N ALA A 16 -22.37 14.19 -32.06
CA ALA A 16 -23.33 13.86 -31.00
C ALA A 16 -23.11 12.43 -30.45
N VAL A 17 -22.80 11.45 -31.30
CA VAL A 17 -22.51 10.07 -30.90
C VAL A 17 -21.19 9.98 -30.17
N THR A 18 -20.15 10.71 -30.62
CA THR A 18 -18.88 10.79 -29.87
C THR A 18 -19.02 11.57 -28.57
N ALA A 19 -19.78 12.69 -28.54
CA ALA A 19 -20.06 13.40 -27.30
C ALA A 19 -20.94 12.56 -26.35
N PHE A 20 -21.87 11.75 -26.86
CA PHE A 20 -22.67 10.82 -26.05
C PHE A 20 -21.83 9.63 -25.56
N ALA A 21 -20.88 9.14 -26.33
CA ALA A 21 -19.91 8.13 -25.88
C ALA A 21 -18.96 8.67 -24.81
N PHE A 22 -18.56 9.95 -24.88
CA PHE A 22 -17.77 10.61 -23.84
C PHE A 22 -18.61 11.00 -22.60
N SER A 23 -19.92 11.26 -22.73
CA SER A 23 -20.78 11.56 -21.56
C SER A 23 -21.29 10.30 -20.83
N LEU A 24 -21.16 9.12 -21.43
CA LEU A 24 -21.40 7.84 -20.72
C LEU A 24 -20.25 7.41 -19.80
N HIS A 25 -19.14 8.15 -19.78
CA HIS A 25 -17.98 7.89 -18.89
C HIS A 25 -18.00 8.74 -17.62
N SER A 26 -19.01 9.58 -17.39
CA SER A 26 -19.15 10.37 -16.17
C SER A 26 -20.29 9.92 -15.25
N GLN A 27 -20.65 8.64 -15.20
CA GLN A 27 -21.24 8.16 -13.97
C GLN A 27 -20.10 8.14 -12.94
N GLU A 28 -20.16 9.09 -12.01
CA GLU A 28 -19.28 9.13 -10.85
C GLU A 28 -19.48 7.84 -10.04
N PHE A 29 -18.75 6.80 -10.40
CA PHE A 29 -18.60 5.65 -9.53
C PHE A 29 -17.72 6.07 -8.36
N PRO A 30 -18.06 5.68 -7.13
CA PRO A 30 -17.16 5.89 -6.02
C PRO A 30 -15.81 5.28 -6.39
N SER A 31 -14.80 6.11 -6.48
CA SER A 31 -13.47 5.66 -6.87
C SER A 31 -12.75 4.97 -5.72
N LYS A 32 -13.06 5.33 -4.47
CA LYS A 32 -12.29 4.87 -3.33
C LYS A 32 -13.10 4.83 -2.03
N TRP A 33 -12.99 3.72 -1.30
CA TRP A 33 -13.49 3.56 0.06
C TRP A 33 -12.31 3.39 0.99
N TYR A 34 -12.15 4.29 1.92
CA TYR A 34 -10.94 4.38 2.71
C TYR A 34 -11.20 4.36 4.21
N PHE A 35 -10.56 3.44 4.93
CA PHE A 35 -10.62 3.30 6.38
C PHE A 35 -9.41 3.98 7.04
N GLY A 36 -9.22 5.26 6.83
CA GLY A 36 -8.02 5.93 7.26
C GLY A 36 -8.25 7.01 8.31
N LYS A 37 -8.16 8.22 7.88
CA LYS A 37 -8.08 9.45 8.71
C LYS A 37 -9.28 9.71 9.62
N ALA A 38 -10.49 9.32 9.21
CA ALA A 38 -11.71 9.50 10.01
C ALA A 38 -11.73 8.64 11.27
N TYR A 39 -10.94 7.58 11.28
CA TYR A 39 -10.87 6.60 12.35
C TYR A 39 -10.35 7.15 13.67
N HIS A 40 -9.44 8.11 13.64
CA HIS A 40 -8.82 8.66 14.84
C HIS A 40 -9.72 9.58 15.67
N LYS A 41 -10.78 10.14 15.09
CA LYS A 41 -11.59 11.17 15.75
C LYS A 41 -12.98 10.71 16.24
N ASN A 42 -13.59 9.70 15.61
CA ASN A 42 -15.03 9.46 15.73
C ASN A 42 -15.45 8.02 16.06
N VAL A 43 -14.55 7.12 16.40
CA VAL A 43 -14.91 5.72 16.62
C VAL A 43 -15.14 5.44 18.10
N SER A 44 -16.27 4.81 18.42
CA SER A 44 -16.56 4.30 19.75
C SER A 44 -15.48 3.30 20.18
N LYS A 45 -15.17 3.25 21.47
CA LYS A 45 -14.14 2.38 22.05
C LYS A 45 -14.44 0.88 21.92
N SER A 46 -15.56 0.51 21.33
CA SER A 46 -15.98 -0.87 21.11
C SER A 46 -16.62 -1.03 19.74
N TRP A 47 -16.46 -2.18 19.13
CA TRP A 47 -17.22 -2.57 17.96
C TRP A 47 -18.69 -2.72 18.38
N ARG A 48 -19.58 -2.31 17.50
CA ARG A 48 -21.00 -2.59 17.66
C ARG A 48 -21.37 -3.86 16.91
N ALA A 49 -22.56 -4.36 17.15
CA ALA A 49 -23.08 -5.53 16.43
C ALA A 49 -23.08 -5.34 14.90
N GLU A 50 -23.22 -4.09 14.44
CA GLU A 50 -23.16 -3.74 13.01
C GLU A 50 -21.74 -3.70 12.44
N GLY A 51 -20.71 -3.83 13.27
CA GLY A 51 -19.31 -3.68 12.89
C GLY A 51 -18.75 -2.29 13.13
N VAL A 52 -17.56 -2.03 12.59
CA VAL A 52 -16.91 -0.71 12.59
C VAL A 52 -17.33 0.04 11.34
N ALA A 53 -18.09 1.11 11.52
CA ALA A 53 -18.50 1.98 10.44
C ALA A 53 -17.49 3.12 10.24
N VAL A 54 -17.14 3.39 9.00
CA VAL A 54 -16.31 4.53 8.61
C VAL A 54 -17.08 5.36 7.60
N ALA A 55 -17.22 6.65 7.89
CA ALA A 55 -17.81 7.58 6.93
C ALA A 55 -16.89 7.73 5.71
N THR A 56 -17.46 7.62 4.55
CA THR A 56 -16.84 7.91 3.25
C THR A 56 -17.72 8.90 2.51
N ASP A 57 -17.25 9.52 1.46
CA ASP A 57 -18.04 10.43 0.62
C ASP A 57 -19.24 9.72 -0.04
N TYR A 58 -19.22 8.39 -0.10
CA TYR A 58 -20.25 7.54 -0.72
C TYR A 58 -21.12 6.79 0.28
N GLY A 59 -21.02 7.08 1.56
CA GLY A 59 -21.74 6.41 2.63
C GLY A 59 -20.80 5.81 3.67
N GLN A 60 -21.28 4.83 4.43
CA GLN A 60 -20.49 4.15 5.43
C GLN A 60 -19.97 2.81 4.91
N ALA A 61 -18.66 2.65 4.83
CA ALA A 61 -18.06 1.33 4.71
C ALA A 61 -18.09 0.63 6.07
N LEU A 62 -18.32 -0.67 6.08
CA LEU A 62 -18.40 -1.49 7.29
C LEU A 62 -17.30 -2.54 7.30
N LEU A 63 -16.65 -2.67 8.44
CA LEU A 63 -15.77 -3.79 8.74
C LEU A 63 -16.40 -4.61 9.87
N ARG A 64 -16.60 -5.88 9.63
CA ARG A 64 -17.18 -6.83 10.58
C ARG A 64 -16.26 -8.01 10.81
N ALA A 65 -16.21 -8.48 12.06
CA ALA A 65 -15.73 -9.82 12.34
C ALA A 65 -16.94 -10.73 12.51
N VAL A 66 -16.95 -11.85 11.84
CA VAL A 66 -18.10 -12.78 11.79
C VAL A 66 -17.60 -14.19 11.99
N LYS A 67 -18.20 -14.94 12.90
CA LYS A 67 -17.94 -16.37 13.09
C LYS A 67 -18.50 -17.20 11.94
N ALA A 68 -18.04 -18.43 11.79
CA ALA A 68 -18.49 -19.35 10.76
C ALA A 68 -20.03 -19.58 10.78
N ASP A 69 -20.65 -19.46 11.94
CA ASP A 69 -22.11 -19.60 12.13
C ASP A 69 -22.88 -18.29 11.88
N GLY A 70 -22.19 -17.21 11.51
CA GLY A 70 -22.78 -15.90 11.27
C GLY A 70 -22.88 -15.01 12.51
N SER A 71 -22.57 -15.51 13.71
CA SER A 71 -22.54 -14.71 14.93
C SER A 71 -21.31 -13.79 15.01
N MET A 72 -21.30 -12.86 15.94
CA MET A 72 -20.09 -12.07 16.24
C MET A 72 -19.11 -12.87 17.11
N PRO A 73 -17.79 -12.61 17.00
CA PRO A 73 -16.82 -13.08 17.97
C PRO A 73 -17.14 -12.62 19.40
N ASP A 74 -16.67 -13.39 20.37
CA ASP A 74 -16.96 -13.14 21.80
C ASP A 74 -16.48 -11.77 22.28
N SER A 75 -15.44 -11.25 21.63
CA SER A 75 -14.91 -9.95 21.92
C SER A 75 -14.47 -9.21 20.66
N CYS A 76 -15.00 -8.01 20.50
CA CYS A 76 -14.59 -7.04 19.51
C CYS A 76 -14.23 -5.76 20.24
N ILE A 77 -12.95 -5.41 20.30
CA ILE A 77 -12.42 -4.32 21.11
C ILE A 77 -11.51 -3.40 20.29
N PHE A 78 -11.22 -2.23 20.84
CA PHE A 78 -10.15 -1.36 20.35
C PHE A 78 -9.00 -1.33 21.36
N TYR A 79 -7.80 -1.56 20.86
CA TYR A 79 -6.60 -1.33 21.63
C TYR A 79 -5.69 -0.31 20.92
N ARG A 80 -5.41 0.79 21.60
CA ARG A 80 -4.58 1.86 21.03
C ARG A 80 -4.96 2.19 19.59
N TYR A 81 -6.25 2.40 19.35
CA TYR A 81 -6.83 2.73 18.01
C TYR A 81 -6.86 1.58 17.00
N ARG A 82 -6.53 0.35 17.37
CA ARG A 82 -6.57 -0.81 16.48
C ARG A 82 -7.80 -1.64 16.77
N PRO A 83 -8.64 -1.91 15.80
CA PRO A 83 -9.73 -2.88 15.97
C PRO A 83 -9.15 -4.27 16.12
N MET A 84 -9.66 -4.99 17.10
CA MET A 84 -9.31 -6.37 17.38
C MET A 84 -10.58 -7.18 17.54
N ALA A 85 -10.56 -8.38 16.97
CA ALA A 85 -11.65 -9.33 17.09
C ALA A 85 -11.14 -10.72 17.43
N GLY A 86 -11.85 -11.43 18.27
CA GLY A 86 -11.47 -12.82 18.62
C GLY A 86 -12.22 -13.37 19.82
N PRO A 87 -11.89 -14.59 20.22
CA PRO A 87 -10.97 -15.45 19.49
C PRO A 87 -11.52 -15.89 18.13
N MET A 88 -10.64 -15.98 17.13
CA MET A 88 -10.96 -16.40 15.77
C MET A 88 -10.57 -17.86 15.55
N ALA A 89 -11.45 -18.60 14.89
CA ALA A 89 -11.28 -20.00 14.53
C ALA A 89 -11.35 -20.19 13.01
N ALA A 90 -11.08 -21.39 12.55
CA ALA A 90 -11.27 -21.73 11.14
C ALA A 90 -12.72 -21.52 10.70
N GLY A 91 -12.91 -20.89 9.54
CA GLY A 91 -14.21 -20.49 9.02
C GLY A 91 -14.65 -19.08 9.39
N ASP A 92 -14.09 -18.49 10.45
CA ASP A 92 -14.37 -17.10 10.84
C ASP A 92 -13.83 -16.10 9.82
N CYS A 93 -14.47 -14.95 9.71
CA CYS A 93 -14.21 -13.97 8.67
C CYS A 93 -14.00 -12.55 9.22
N LEU A 94 -13.13 -11.80 8.55
CA LEU A 94 -13.16 -10.34 8.55
C LEU A 94 -13.84 -9.90 7.24
N VAL A 95 -15.02 -9.30 7.33
CA VAL A 95 -15.84 -8.91 6.18
C VAL A 95 -15.81 -7.40 6.03
N MET A 96 -15.58 -6.94 4.83
CA MET A 96 -15.71 -5.53 4.47
C MET A 96 -16.84 -5.33 3.47
N GLU A 97 -17.64 -4.33 3.74
CA GLU A 97 -18.78 -3.92 2.92
C GLU A 97 -18.62 -2.46 2.51
N PHE A 98 -18.62 -2.23 1.21
CA PHE A 98 -18.49 -0.91 0.60
C PHE A 98 -19.81 -0.54 -0.08
N PRO A 99 -20.60 0.38 0.51
CA PRO A 99 -21.92 0.74 0.00
C PRO A 99 -21.82 1.62 -1.25
N LYS A 100 -22.94 1.70 -1.97
CA LYS A 100 -23.09 2.51 -3.21
C LYS A 100 -22.07 2.16 -4.30
N SER A 101 -21.65 0.91 -4.36
CA SER A 101 -20.80 0.43 -5.44
C SER A 101 -21.68 -0.02 -6.61
N ASN A 102 -21.94 0.86 -7.56
CA ASN A 102 -22.60 0.51 -8.81
C ASN A 102 -21.51 0.24 -9.85
N LEU A 103 -20.90 -0.92 -9.76
CA LEU A 103 -19.80 -1.31 -10.64
C LEU A 103 -20.32 -2.18 -11.77
N PRO A 104 -20.09 -1.82 -13.04
CA PRO A 104 -20.48 -2.66 -14.16
C PRO A 104 -19.71 -3.99 -14.17
N ALA A 105 -20.29 -5.00 -14.81
CA ALA A 105 -19.57 -6.25 -15.09
C ALA A 105 -18.27 -5.96 -15.87
N GLY A 106 -17.20 -6.65 -15.52
CA GLY A 106 -15.88 -6.42 -16.09
C GLY A 106 -15.02 -5.39 -15.35
N SER A 107 -15.59 -4.70 -14.33
CA SER A 107 -14.82 -3.76 -13.49
C SER A 107 -13.67 -4.47 -12.77
N PHE A 108 -12.52 -3.82 -12.76
CA PHE A 108 -11.41 -4.19 -11.90
C PHE A 108 -11.51 -3.43 -10.58
N VAL A 109 -11.39 -4.17 -9.49
CA VAL A 109 -11.41 -3.61 -8.14
C VAL A 109 -10.11 -3.98 -7.44
N GLU A 110 -9.42 -2.99 -6.96
CA GLU A 110 -8.29 -3.17 -6.06
C GLU A 110 -8.77 -3.19 -4.62
N PHE A 111 -8.18 -4.06 -3.84
CA PHE A 111 -8.44 -4.24 -2.43
C PHE A 111 -7.13 -4.31 -1.67
N ASP A 112 -7.02 -3.49 -0.63
CA ASP A 112 -5.89 -3.49 0.30
C ASP A 112 -6.38 -3.66 1.73
N MET A 113 -5.78 -4.59 2.45
CA MET A 113 -5.94 -4.74 3.88
C MET A 113 -4.62 -5.14 4.53
N THR A 114 -4.31 -4.51 5.65
CA THR A 114 -3.17 -4.88 6.46
C THR A 114 -3.64 -5.32 7.84
N PHE A 115 -3.27 -6.54 8.24
CA PHE A 115 -3.61 -7.08 9.54
C PHE A 115 -2.48 -7.95 10.12
N SER A 116 -2.58 -8.26 11.40
CA SER A 116 -1.71 -9.18 12.11
C SER A 116 -2.55 -10.05 13.05
N ALA A 117 -1.94 -11.04 13.66
CA ALA A 117 -2.63 -11.94 14.57
C ALA A 117 -1.86 -12.14 15.87
N GLU A 118 -2.59 -12.42 16.93
CA GLU A 118 -2.06 -12.87 18.20
C GLU A 118 -1.94 -14.40 18.24
N GLU A 119 -1.20 -14.90 19.22
CA GLU A 119 -1.04 -16.33 19.47
C GLU A 119 -2.39 -17.06 19.51
N GLY A 120 -2.47 -18.24 18.90
CA GLY A 120 -3.67 -19.06 18.88
C GLY A 120 -4.62 -18.79 17.70
N THR A 121 -4.43 -17.71 16.96
CA THR A 121 -5.20 -17.43 15.72
C THR A 121 -4.78 -18.40 14.61
N PRO A 122 -5.70 -18.85 13.72
CA PRO A 122 -5.31 -19.57 12.52
C PRO A 122 -4.26 -18.83 11.70
N SER A 123 -3.20 -19.48 11.26
CA SER A 123 -2.09 -18.84 10.56
C SER A 123 -2.30 -18.70 9.06
N GLU A 124 -3.32 -19.31 8.49
CA GLU A 124 -3.64 -19.21 7.07
C GLU A 124 -5.04 -18.67 6.85
N TRP A 125 -5.15 -17.74 5.91
CA TRP A 125 -6.37 -17.07 5.54
C TRP A 125 -6.51 -17.02 4.03
N VAL A 126 -7.76 -16.98 3.52
CA VAL A 126 -8.04 -16.82 2.11
C VAL A 126 -8.80 -15.51 1.89
N PHE A 127 -8.36 -14.76 0.89
CA PHE A 127 -9.10 -13.63 0.36
C PHE A 127 -10.28 -14.12 -0.47
N GLU A 128 -11.46 -13.51 -0.30
CA GLU A 128 -12.65 -13.82 -1.06
C GLU A 128 -13.43 -12.54 -1.35
N TYR A 129 -14.07 -12.48 -2.51
CA TYR A 129 -14.95 -11.37 -2.89
C TYR A 129 -16.29 -11.89 -3.38
N LEU A 130 -17.35 -11.10 -3.18
CA LEU A 130 -18.70 -11.46 -3.59
C LEU A 130 -18.92 -11.03 -5.04
N ASP A 131 -19.22 -11.98 -5.92
CA ASP A 131 -19.50 -11.75 -7.34
C ASP A 131 -20.73 -12.57 -7.77
N GLY A 132 -21.76 -11.89 -8.26
CA GLY A 132 -23.03 -12.55 -8.64
C GLY A 132 -23.70 -13.30 -7.49
N GLY A 133 -23.57 -12.84 -6.25
CA GLY A 133 -24.14 -13.47 -5.06
C GLY A 133 -23.34 -14.67 -4.52
N GLN A 134 -22.17 -14.99 -5.10
CA GLN A 134 -21.31 -16.08 -4.66
C GLN A 134 -19.95 -15.58 -4.22
N TRP A 135 -19.39 -16.20 -3.17
CA TRP A 135 -18.03 -15.92 -2.73
C TRP A 135 -17.02 -16.61 -3.65
N VAL A 136 -16.18 -15.81 -4.30
CA VAL A 136 -15.10 -16.25 -5.17
C VAL A 136 -13.80 -16.17 -4.39
N SER A 137 -13.07 -17.28 -4.30
CA SER A 137 -11.79 -17.35 -3.59
C SER A 137 -10.64 -16.81 -4.47
N GLY A 138 -9.84 -15.93 -3.89
CA GLY A 138 -8.58 -15.45 -4.42
C GLY A 138 -7.38 -16.12 -3.77
N ARG A 139 -6.32 -15.34 -3.49
CA ARG A 139 -5.05 -15.85 -2.92
C ARG A 139 -5.17 -16.21 -1.44
N LYS A 140 -4.31 -17.15 -1.02
CA LYS A 140 -4.10 -17.48 0.39
C LYS A 140 -2.98 -16.62 0.97
N TYR A 141 -3.13 -16.28 2.23
CA TYR A 141 -2.21 -15.44 2.99
C TYR A 141 -1.82 -16.10 4.30
N LYS A 142 -0.54 -16.04 4.65
CA LYS A 142 -0.08 -16.37 5.99
C LYS A 142 -0.17 -15.15 6.89
N VAL A 143 -0.54 -15.37 8.14
CA VAL A 143 -0.59 -14.36 9.19
C VAL A 143 0.45 -14.70 10.23
N TYR A 144 1.15 -13.69 10.70
CA TYR A 144 2.29 -13.84 11.58
C TYR A 144 1.94 -13.33 12.96
N GLY A 145 2.44 -14.03 13.98
CA GLY A 145 2.36 -13.61 15.35
C GLY A 145 3.10 -12.31 15.59
N SER A 146 2.51 -11.48 16.40
CA SER A 146 3.06 -10.17 16.71
C SER A 146 2.85 -9.86 18.17
N PRO A 147 3.92 -9.56 18.93
CA PRO A 147 3.73 -9.11 20.30
C PRO A 147 3.01 -7.75 20.27
N PHE A 148 1.98 -7.66 21.10
CA PHE A 148 1.05 -6.54 21.17
C PHE A 148 1.71 -5.16 21.43
N GLU A 149 2.90 -5.16 22.00
CA GLU A 149 3.60 -3.94 22.46
C GLU A 149 4.71 -3.46 21.54
N LYS A 150 5.07 -4.23 20.51
CA LYS A 150 6.17 -3.92 19.58
C LYS A 150 5.67 -3.80 18.14
N CYS A 151 6.54 -3.33 17.26
CA CYS A 151 6.24 -3.25 15.84
C CYS A 151 5.85 -4.62 15.27
N HIS A 152 4.68 -4.69 14.66
CA HIS A 152 4.09 -5.93 14.17
C HIS A 152 4.69 -6.36 12.84
N GLN A 153 4.74 -7.67 12.60
CA GLN A 153 4.81 -8.21 11.25
C GLN A 153 3.40 -8.14 10.66
N TYR A 154 3.27 -7.48 9.54
CA TYR A 154 1.97 -7.30 8.91
C TYR A 154 1.78 -8.25 7.76
N THR A 155 0.58 -8.79 7.65
CA THR A 155 0.11 -9.41 6.43
C THR A 155 -0.55 -8.32 5.60
N SER A 156 0.02 -8.03 4.45
CA SER A 156 -0.55 -7.09 3.48
C SER A 156 -1.28 -7.89 2.41
N VAL A 157 -2.58 -7.66 2.33
CA VAL A 157 -3.46 -8.20 1.28
C VAL A 157 -3.57 -7.11 0.22
N LEU A 158 -3.05 -7.36 -0.95
CA LEU A 158 -3.06 -6.45 -2.09
C LEU A 158 -3.61 -7.22 -3.29
N GLU A 159 -4.93 -7.13 -3.48
CA GLU A 159 -5.62 -7.91 -4.50
C GLU A 159 -6.25 -7.00 -5.55
N THR A 160 -6.10 -7.37 -6.80
CA THR A 160 -6.87 -6.80 -7.90
C THR A 160 -7.74 -7.89 -8.48
N VAL A 161 -9.05 -7.71 -8.42
CA VAL A 161 -10.03 -8.67 -8.92
C VAL A 161 -10.82 -8.09 -10.10
N ARG A 162 -11.22 -8.94 -11.03
CA ARG A 162 -12.15 -8.57 -12.09
C ARG A 162 -13.52 -9.15 -11.78
N LEU A 163 -14.52 -8.29 -11.64
CA LEU A 163 -15.89 -8.70 -11.41
C LEU A 163 -16.47 -9.28 -12.72
N LYS A 164 -17.05 -10.48 -12.64
CA LYS A 164 -17.76 -11.09 -13.77
C LYS A 164 -19.18 -10.52 -13.89
N ASN A 165 -19.78 -10.18 -12.74
CA ASN A 165 -21.11 -9.63 -12.63
C ASN A 165 -21.04 -8.17 -12.16
N ALA A 166 -22.08 -7.41 -12.44
CA ALA A 166 -22.23 -6.08 -11.89
C ALA A 166 -22.38 -6.16 -10.37
N ALA A 167 -21.70 -5.26 -9.65
CA ALA A 167 -21.91 -5.06 -8.22
C ALA A 167 -22.87 -3.89 -8.04
N ASP A 168 -24.16 -4.22 -7.86
CA ASP A 168 -25.21 -3.25 -7.65
C ASP A 168 -25.51 -3.10 -6.16
N GLY A 169 -25.27 -1.92 -5.62
CA GLY A 169 -25.52 -1.53 -4.23
C GLY A 169 -24.34 -1.68 -3.28
N THR A 170 -23.80 -2.86 -3.03
CA THR A 170 -22.74 -3.07 -2.04
C THR A 170 -21.70 -4.08 -2.52
N LEU A 171 -20.46 -3.60 -2.67
CA LEU A 171 -19.31 -4.48 -2.88
C LEU A 171 -18.91 -5.13 -1.56
N LYS A 172 -18.67 -6.43 -1.55
CA LYS A 172 -18.24 -7.18 -0.37
C LYS A 172 -16.98 -7.98 -0.62
N MET A 173 -16.08 -7.90 0.33
CA MET A 173 -14.85 -8.68 0.37
C MET A 173 -14.63 -9.23 1.78
N ARG A 174 -13.91 -10.34 1.90
CA ARG A 174 -13.59 -10.91 3.20
C ARG A 174 -12.24 -11.62 3.19
N MET A 175 -11.65 -11.66 4.37
CA MET A 175 -10.61 -12.62 4.72
C MET A 175 -11.22 -13.71 5.58
N ARG A 176 -11.15 -14.97 5.13
CA ARG A 176 -11.67 -16.11 5.88
C ARG A 176 -10.52 -16.96 6.39
N ALA A 177 -10.55 -17.26 7.69
CA ALA A 177 -9.59 -18.13 8.35
C ALA A 177 -9.72 -19.56 7.84
N LEU A 178 -8.60 -20.21 7.56
CA LEU A 178 -8.52 -21.62 7.14
C LEU A 178 -8.15 -22.50 8.31
N GLU A 179 -8.50 -23.80 8.20
CA GLU A 179 -7.95 -24.82 9.08
C GLU A 179 -6.43 -24.86 8.92
N SER A 180 -5.72 -24.49 9.97
CA SER A 180 -4.28 -24.34 9.93
C SER A 180 -3.65 -24.39 11.32
N LYS A 181 -2.35 -24.58 11.40
CA LYS A 181 -1.63 -24.49 12.66
C LYS A 181 -1.80 -23.08 13.23
N PRO A 182 -2.02 -22.95 14.54
CA PRO A 182 -2.18 -21.63 15.14
C PRO A 182 -0.86 -20.83 15.08
N VAL A 183 -1.01 -19.52 15.03
CA VAL A 183 0.10 -18.58 15.16
C VAL A 183 0.79 -18.82 16.50
N LYS A 184 2.11 -18.91 16.50
CA LYS A 184 2.94 -19.03 17.71
C LYS A 184 3.30 -17.65 18.25
N ALA A 185 3.40 -17.54 19.57
CA ALA A 185 3.93 -16.34 20.20
C ALA A 185 5.38 -16.08 19.76
N LEU A 186 5.70 -14.80 19.55
CA LEU A 186 7.07 -14.37 19.27
C LEU A 186 7.88 -14.06 20.54
N SER A 187 7.25 -14.03 21.70
CA SER A 187 7.90 -13.79 22.99
C SER A 187 7.03 -14.30 24.15
N ASP A 188 7.66 -14.58 25.29
CA ASP A 188 7.04 -14.99 26.55
C ASP A 188 6.19 -13.91 27.23
N ALA A 189 6.08 -12.72 26.64
CA ALA A 189 5.16 -11.69 27.12
C ALA A 189 3.74 -12.21 27.01
N ALA A 190 3.10 -12.40 28.17
CA ALA A 190 1.79 -12.98 28.35
C ALA A 190 0.83 -12.52 27.23
N ALA A 191 0.37 -13.46 26.44
CA ALA A 191 -0.61 -13.24 25.38
C ALA A 191 -1.90 -12.68 26.01
N ARG A 192 -2.05 -11.34 25.94
CA ARG A 192 -3.21 -10.65 26.53
C ARG A 192 -4.50 -10.86 25.72
N ALA A 193 -4.38 -11.42 24.54
CA ALA A 193 -5.52 -11.60 23.64
C ALA A 193 -5.29 -12.81 22.72
N LYS A 194 -5.26 -14.02 23.31
CA LYS A 194 -5.11 -15.26 22.52
C LYS A 194 -6.22 -15.40 21.48
N GLY A 195 -5.82 -15.73 20.24
CA GLY A 195 -6.75 -15.96 19.15
C GLY A 195 -7.26 -14.71 18.43
N TYR A 196 -6.77 -13.51 18.75
CA TYR A 196 -7.26 -12.27 18.17
C TYR A 196 -6.55 -11.92 16.87
N VAL A 197 -7.31 -11.39 15.92
CA VAL A 197 -6.78 -10.63 14.79
C VAL A 197 -6.76 -9.15 15.14
N VAL A 198 -5.76 -8.47 14.61
CA VAL A 198 -5.53 -7.05 14.85
C VAL A 198 -5.44 -6.35 13.50
N LEU A 199 -6.41 -5.49 13.19
CA LEU A 199 -6.36 -4.65 12.01
C LEU A 199 -5.44 -3.47 12.24
N GLN A 200 -4.63 -3.17 11.27
CA GLN A 200 -3.74 -2.04 11.34
C GLN A 200 -4.45 -0.80 10.81
N THR A 201 -4.72 0.12 11.71
CA THR A 201 -5.36 1.41 11.40
C THR A 201 -4.42 2.57 11.69
N HIS A 202 -3.14 2.28 11.89
CA HIS A 202 -2.18 3.31 12.26
C HIS A 202 -1.91 4.23 11.09
N ALA A 203 -2.25 5.49 11.25
CA ALA A 203 -1.95 6.58 10.33
C ALA A 203 -2.02 6.15 8.86
N TYR A 204 -3.23 5.78 8.40
CA TYR A 204 -3.49 5.41 7.01
C TYR A 204 -3.14 3.98 6.57
N LEU A 205 -2.86 3.08 7.50
CA LEU A 205 -3.04 1.66 7.27
C LEU A 205 -4.50 1.35 7.51
N GLY A 206 -5.16 0.96 6.50
CA GLY A 206 -6.56 0.64 6.58
C GLY A 206 -6.85 -0.56 5.71
N ALA A 207 -8.11 -0.83 5.58
CA ALA A 207 -8.62 -1.55 4.46
C ALA A 207 -9.22 -0.51 3.52
N TYR A 208 -8.98 -0.64 2.22
CA TYR A 208 -9.71 0.13 1.24
C TYR A 208 -10.07 -0.73 0.04
N ALA A 209 -11.03 -0.27 -0.72
CA ALA A 209 -11.28 -0.77 -2.05
C ALA A 209 -11.30 0.40 -3.03
N GLN A 210 -10.93 0.13 -4.26
CA GLN A 210 -10.90 1.11 -5.32
C GLN A 210 -11.40 0.50 -6.63
N ASN A 211 -12.24 1.24 -7.33
CA ASN A 211 -12.61 0.93 -8.70
C ASN A 211 -11.53 1.42 -9.66
N LEU A 212 -10.90 0.49 -10.37
CA LEU A 212 -9.89 0.77 -11.38
C LEU A 212 -10.47 0.85 -12.80
N GLY A 213 -11.80 0.78 -12.93
CA GLY A 213 -12.48 0.80 -14.22
C GLY A 213 -12.53 -0.57 -14.91
N VAL A 214 -12.81 -0.57 -16.21
CA VAL A 214 -13.01 -1.80 -17.01
C VAL A 214 -11.85 -2.13 -17.95
N HIS A 215 -10.87 -1.24 -18.06
CA HIS A 215 -9.73 -1.41 -18.95
C HIS A 215 -8.64 -2.23 -18.29
N GLN A 216 -8.20 -3.27 -18.98
CA GLN A 216 -7.06 -4.08 -18.50
C GLN A 216 -5.76 -3.41 -18.94
N PRO A 217 -4.76 -3.31 -18.06
CA PRO A 217 -3.42 -2.86 -18.42
C PRO A 217 -2.77 -3.71 -19.50
N LYS A 218 -1.83 -3.13 -20.22
CA LYS A 218 -1.14 -3.78 -21.35
C LYS A 218 -0.15 -4.84 -20.89
N ASP A 219 0.46 -4.64 -19.74
CA ASP A 219 1.51 -5.51 -19.19
C ASP A 219 1.31 -5.78 -17.69
N THR A 220 2.08 -6.70 -17.17
CA THR A 220 2.10 -7.05 -15.76
C THR A 220 3.55 -7.13 -15.31
N THR A 221 3.88 -6.41 -14.26
CA THR A 221 5.18 -6.49 -13.57
C THR A 221 4.97 -7.03 -12.16
N ARG A 222 5.65 -8.11 -11.81
CA ARG A 222 5.58 -8.69 -10.48
C ARG A 222 6.62 -8.07 -9.56
N VAL A 223 6.18 -7.43 -8.50
CA VAL A 223 7.00 -6.60 -7.63
C VAL A 223 7.00 -7.10 -6.20
N LEU A 224 8.18 -7.23 -5.61
CA LEU A 224 8.37 -7.44 -4.18
C LEU A 224 8.72 -6.11 -3.51
N CYS A 225 7.93 -5.67 -2.53
CA CYS A 225 8.26 -4.54 -1.67
C CYS A 225 8.70 -5.02 -0.29
N LEU A 226 9.91 -4.67 0.11
CA LEU A 226 10.46 -4.94 1.45
C LEU A 226 10.70 -3.61 2.16
N GLY A 227 10.18 -3.47 3.38
CA GLY A 227 10.37 -2.23 4.10
C GLY A 227 9.69 -2.16 5.47
N ASN A 228 9.60 -0.97 5.97
CA ASN A 228 9.07 -0.67 7.30
C ASN A 228 7.97 0.40 7.24
N SER A 229 7.82 1.21 8.29
CA SER A 229 6.80 2.26 8.34
C SER A 229 6.89 3.26 7.18
N PHE A 230 8.06 3.50 6.63
CA PHE A 230 8.24 4.36 5.46
C PHE A 230 7.71 3.73 4.16
N THR A 231 7.36 2.46 4.18
CA THR A 231 6.70 1.78 3.07
C THR A 231 5.19 1.68 3.29
N TYR A 232 4.72 1.40 4.51
CA TYR A 232 3.30 1.13 4.72
C TYR A 232 2.44 2.34 5.12
N TYR A 233 3.01 3.44 5.61
CA TYR A 233 2.21 4.64 5.90
C TYR A 233 1.51 5.11 4.62
N CYS A 234 0.22 5.43 4.76
CA CYS A 234 -0.68 5.81 3.66
C CYS A 234 -0.72 4.80 2.50
N SER A 235 -0.44 3.51 2.78
CA SER A 235 -0.46 2.45 1.76
C SER A 235 0.33 2.81 0.50
N CYS A 236 1.60 3.24 0.63
CA CYS A 236 2.43 3.55 -0.55
C CYS A 236 2.39 2.46 -1.64
N PRO A 237 2.42 1.14 -1.32
CA PRO A 237 2.30 0.11 -2.34
C PRO A 237 1.00 0.19 -3.15
N ALA A 238 -0.10 0.53 -2.50
CA ALA A 238 -1.38 0.67 -3.17
C ALA A 238 -1.47 1.95 -4.02
N LEU A 239 -0.93 3.07 -3.53
CA LEU A 239 -0.82 4.29 -4.35
C LEU A 239 0.03 4.04 -5.59
N LEU A 240 1.13 3.30 -5.46
CA LEU A 240 1.98 2.92 -6.59
C LEU A 240 1.22 2.05 -7.60
N LYS A 241 0.40 1.11 -7.14
CA LYS A 241 -0.45 0.30 -8.03
C LYS A 241 -1.48 1.15 -8.77
N GLU A 242 -2.13 2.09 -8.06
CA GLU A 242 -3.12 2.99 -8.64
C GLU A 242 -2.51 3.88 -9.74
N ILE A 243 -1.35 4.47 -9.45
CA ILE A 243 -0.61 5.29 -10.42
C ILE A 243 -0.24 4.44 -11.64
N ALA A 244 0.40 3.29 -11.43
CA ALA A 244 0.83 2.41 -12.51
C ALA A 244 -0.36 1.92 -13.35
N TRP A 245 -1.46 1.55 -12.72
CA TRP A 245 -2.68 1.13 -13.44
C TRP A 245 -3.21 2.21 -14.37
N ASN A 246 -3.26 3.43 -13.89
CA ASN A 246 -3.76 4.56 -14.67
C ASN A 246 -2.85 4.87 -15.87
N GLU A 247 -1.56 4.59 -15.75
CA GLU A 247 -0.57 4.69 -16.83
C GLU A 247 -0.52 3.43 -17.73
N GLY A 248 -1.36 2.44 -17.47
CA GLY A 248 -1.51 1.24 -18.31
C GLY A 248 -0.63 0.07 -17.91
N HIS A 249 -0.09 0.07 -16.69
CA HIS A 249 0.76 -0.98 -16.13
C HIS A 249 0.09 -1.68 -14.94
N TYR A 250 0.05 -3.00 -14.93
CA TYR A 250 -0.41 -3.75 -13.77
C TYR A 250 0.77 -4.18 -12.90
N LEU A 251 0.76 -3.79 -11.63
CA LEU A 251 1.71 -4.27 -10.63
C LEU A 251 1.10 -5.41 -9.80
N ASP A 252 1.56 -6.65 -10.04
CA ASP A 252 1.30 -7.78 -9.11
C ASP A 252 2.25 -7.66 -7.92
N LEU A 253 1.83 -6.89 -6.92
CA LEU A 253 2.68 -6.45 -5.83
C LEU A 253 2.53 -7.35 -4.60
N VAL A 254 3.65 -7.78 -4.04
CA VAL A 254 3.75 -8.48 -2.76
C VAL A 254 4.54 -7.60 -1.80
N ALA A 255 3.97 -7.30 -0.63
CA ALA A 255 4.64 -6.51 0.39
C ALA A 255 5.01 -7.35 1.62
N ALA A 256 6.28 -7.29 2.00
CA ALA A 256 6.80 -7.86 3.24
C ALA A 256 7.28 -6.71 4.15
N ILE A 257 6.44 -6.35 5.11
CA ILE A 257 6.61 -5.14 5.91
C ILE A 257 6.56 -5.42 7.41
N LYS A 258 7.45 -4.75 8.13
CA LYS A 258 7.42 -4.69 9.59
C LYS A 258 7.98 -3.35 10.06
N GLY A 259 7.32 -2.70 11.02
CA GLY A 259 7.74 -1.40 11.52
C GLY A 259 9.16 -1.39 12.07
N GLY A 260 9.96 -0.38 11.70
CA GLY A 260 11.29 -0.12 12.23
C GLY A 260 12.40 -1.05 11.78
N GLN A 261 12.17 -1.95 10.85
CA GLN A 261 13.16 -2.95 10.41
C GLN A 261 14.19 -2.38 9.44
N ASN A 262 15.39 -2.97 9.50
CA ASN A 262 16.47 -2.79 8.55
C ASN A 262 16.64 -4.05 7.66
N PHE A 263 17.52 -4.00 6.69
CA PHE A 263 17.76 -5.11 5.75
C PHE A 263 18.25 -6.39 6.43
N GLY A 264 19.15 -6.31 7.40
CA GLY A 264 19.62 -7.48 8.13
C GLY A 264 18.50 -8.19 8.89
N GLN A 265 17.60 -7.43 9.47
CA GLN A 265 16.42 -7.99 10.12
C GLN A 265 15.45 -8.62 9.09
N HIS A 266 15.27 -8.05 7.91
CA HIS A 266 14.50 -8.65 6.81
C HIS A 266 15.10 -9.98 6.34
N CYS A 267 16.39 -10.18 6.46
CA CYS A 267 17.04 -11.46 6.14
C CYS A 267 16.56 -12.64 7.01
N SER A 268 16.01 -12.36 8.19
CA SER A 268 15.57 -13.37 9.18
C SER A 268 14.06 -13.34 9.50
N LEU A 269 13.31 -12.35 9.01
CA LEU A 269 11.87 -12.24 9.25
C LEU A 269 11.09 -13.26 8.44
N ASN A 270 10.15 -13.96 9.10
CA ASN A 270 9.29 -14.96 8.44
C ASN A 270 8.45 -14.32 7.31
N VAL A 271 7.89 -13.12 7.51
CA VAL A 271 7.13 -12.42 6.48
C VAL A 271 7.97 -12.14 5.24
N SER A 272 9.24 -11.79 5.42
CA SER A 272 10.18 -11.55 4.31
C SER A 272 10.61 -12.87 3.67
N ALA A 273 10.95 -13.89 4.45
CA ALA A 273 11.33 -15.21 3.94
C ALA A 273 10.20 -15.85 3.11
N ASP A 274 8.97 -15.83 3.62
CA ASP A 274 7.82 -16.38 2.89
C ASP A 274 7.48 -15.56 1.63
N ALA A 275 7.67 -14.24 1.65
CA ALA A 275 7.47 -13.41 0.47
C ALA A 275 8.54 -13.68 -0.59
N ILE A 276 9.81 -13.72 -0.20
CA ILE A 276 10.94 -14.03 -1.10
C ILE A 276 10.77 -15.43 -1.72
N ALA A 277 10.43 -16.43 -0.92
CA ALA A 277 10.25 -17.81 -1.37
C ALA A 277 9.12 -18.02 -2.41
N LYS A 278 8.20 -17.05 -2.57
CA LYS A 278 7.22 -17.08 -3.66
C LYS A 278 7.88 -16.99 -5.04
N GLY A 279 9.01 -16.32 -5.13
CA GLY A 279 9.80 -16.19 -6.33
C GLY A 279 9.12 -15.54 -7.53
N GLY A 280 9.81 -15.52 -8.65
CA GLY A 280 9.29 -15.04 -9.93
C GLY A 280 9.05 -13.53 -9.97
N TYR A 281 9.77 -12.75 -9.18
CA TYR A 281 9.70 -11.29 -9.21
C TYR A 281 10.54 -10.71 -10.35
N ASP A 282 9.96 -9.77 -11.09
CA ASP A 282 10.67 -8.97 -12.09
C ASP A 282 11.50 -7.88 -11.39
N LEU A 283 10.99 -7.38 -10.27
CA LEU A 283 11.53 -6.25 -9.55
C LEU A 283 11.37 -6.40 -8.03
N ALA A 284 12.35 -5.92 -7.27
CA ALA A 284 12.22 -5.72 -5.83
C ALA A 284 12.55 -4.28 -5.44
N VAL A 285 11.64 -3.67 -4.68
CA VAL A 285 11.82 -2.35 -4.07
C VAL A 285 12.18 -2.56 -2.60
N MET A 286 13.38 -2.13 -2.22
CA MET A 286 13.97 -2.34 -0.89
C MET A 286 14.11 -1.01 -0.15
N GLN A 287 13.43 -0.86 1.00
CA GLN A 287 13.48 0.31 1.86
C GLN A 287 14.07 -0.09 3.23
N ASP A 288 15.24 0.45 3.53
CA ASP A 288 15.94 0.21 4.79
C ASP A 288 15.39 1.06 5.95
N GLN A 289 15.86 0.82 7.17
CA GLN A 289 15.59 1.72 8.29
C GLN A 289 16.01 3.16 7.92
N SER A 290 15.15 4.12 8.22
CA SER A 290 15.22 5.48 7.66
C SER A 290 16.55 6.21 7.84
N GLN A 291 17.35 5.86 8.84
CA GLN A 291 18.66 6.48 9.10
C GLN A 291 19.84 5.66 8.57
N THR A 292 19.64 4.38 8.29
CA THR A 292 20.73 3.45 7.93
C THR A 292 21.53 3.92 6.71
N PRO A 293 20.91 4.35 5.59
CA PRO A 293 21.69 4.84 4.45
C PRO A 293 22.54 6.07 4.81
N ALA A 294 21.98 7.00 5.59
CA ALA A 294 22.72 8.20 5.99
C ALA A 294 23.90 7.88 6.93
N ARG A 295 23.71 6.95 7.88
CA ARG A 295 24.79 6.48 8.78
C ARG A 295 25.89 5.78 8.00
N LEU A 296 25.54 4.93 7.04
CA LEU A 296 26.50 4.28 6.15
C LEU A 296 27.33 5.29 5.37
N ALA A 297 26.70 6.35 4.85
CA ALA A 297 27.40 7.41 4.12
C ALA A 297 28.29 8.28 5.00
N GLN A 298 27.93 8.44 6.29
CA GLN A 298 28.67 9.22 7.28
C GLN A 298 29.92 8.47 7.75
N ASP A 299 29.78 7.20 8.10
CA ASP A 299 30.89 6.32 8.50
C ASP A 299 30.67 4.90 7.96
N ARG A 300 31.27 4.63 6.79
CA ARG A 300 31.15 3.34 6.13
C ARG A 300 31.75 2.20 6.95
N LYS A 301 32.86 2.44 7.64
CA LYS A 301 33.56 1.41 8.41
C LYS A 301 32.74 0.96 9.60
N ALA A 302 32.15 1.90 10.33
CA ALA A 302 31.29 1.61 11.48
C ALA A 302 29.94 0.98 11.09
N ASN A 303 29.50 1.14 9.84
CA ASN A 303 28.23 0.63 9.34
C ASN A 303 28.40 -0.39 8.19
N GLN A 304 29.52 -1.10 8.13
CA GLN A 304 29.78 -2.11 7.09
C GLN A 304 28.74 -3.22 7.11
N GLU A 305 28.29 -3.67 8.27
CA GLU A 305 27.23 -4.68 8.44
C GLU A 305 25.95 -4.31 7.67
N SER A 306 25.54 -3.05 7.71
CA SER A 306 24.35 -2.59 6.95
C SER A 306 24.54 -2.71 5.44
N LEU A 307 25.75 -2.60 4.95
CA LEU A 307 26.06 -2.79 3.54
C LEU A 307 26.05 -4.28 3.18
N ASP A 308 26.63 -5.12 4.02
CA ASP A 308 26.65 -6.57 3.85
C ASP A 308 25.24 -7.13 3.91
N ASP A 309 24.38 -6.62 4.79
CA ASP A 309 22.95 -6.94 4.89
C ASP A 309 22.18 -6.59 3.61
N ALA A 310 22.46 -5.43 3.02
CA ALA A 310 21.82 -5.01 1.78
C ALA A 310 22.15 -5.97 0.61
N VAL A 311 23.41 -6.39 0.53
CA VAL A 311 23.89 -7.37 -0.46
C VAL A 311 23.25 -8.73 -0.20
N ALA A 312 23.31 -9.23 1.05
CA ALA A 312 22.75 -10.53 1.41
C ALA A 312 21.25 -10.63 1.15
N LEU A 313 20.49 -9.56 1.41
CA LEU A 313 19.05 -9.53 1.12
C LEU A 313 18.77 -9.58 -0.38
N ALA A 314 19.53 -8.81 -1.18
CA ALA A 314 19.41 -8.83 -2.64
C ALA A 314 19.79 -10.19 -3.24
N GLU A 315 20.81 -10.87 -2.72
CA GLU A 315 21.20 -12.22 -3.12
C GLU A 315 20.10 -13.24 -2.82
N LYS A 316 19.48 -13.18 -1.64
CA LYS A 316 18.31 -14.03 -1.27
C LYS A 316 17.15 -13.84 -2.25
N ILE A 317 16.85 -12.60 -2.64
CA ILE A 317 15.78 -12.30 -3.60
C ILE A 317 16.13 -12.89 -4.97
N ARG A 318 17.35 -12.69 -5.44
CA ARG A 318 17.82 -13.17 -6.75
C ARG A 318 17.93 -14.70 -6.81
N ALA A 319 18.18 -15.35 -5.68
CA ALA A 319 18.20 -16.82 -5.61
C ALA A 319 16.82 -17.42 -5.96
N GLU A 320 15.74 -16.82 -5.49
CA GLU A 320 14.36 -17.24 -5.74
C GLU A 320 13.73 -16.56 -6.98
N SER A 321 14.34 -15.48 -7.46
CA SER A 321 13.88 -14.70 -8.61
C SER A 321 15.07 -14.33 -9.50
N PRO A 322 15.63 -15.26 -10.28
CA PRO A 322 16.76 -14.98 -11.17
C PRO A 322 16.44 -13.86 -12.16
N GLY A 323 17.34 -12.87 -12.26
CA GLY A 323 17.13 -11.68 -13.09
C GLY A 323 16.30 -10.56 -12.47
N CYS A 324 15.84 -10.73 -11.24
CA CYS A 324 15.11 -9.70 -10.50
C CYS A 324 15.95 -8.40 -10.39
N LYS A 325 15.39 -7.31 -10.89
CA LYS A 325 15.99 -5.97 -10.77
C LYS A 325 15.76 -5.45 -9.37
N ILE A 326 16.75 -4.77 -8.80
CA ILE A 326 16.68 -4.22 -7.44
C ILE A 326 16.60 -2.69 -7.51
N ILE A 327 15.70 -2.11 -6.73
CA ILE A 327 15.63 -0.68 -6.45
C ILE A 327 15.85 -0.48 -4.97
N VAL A 328 16.83 0.36 -4.61
CA VAL A 328 17.05 0.80 -3.22
C VAL A 328 16.41 2.18 -3.06
N GLU A 329 15.46 2.31 -2.15
CA GLU A 329 14.85 3.60 -1.86
C GLU A 329 15.78 4.49 -1.04
N SER A 330 15.95 5.74 -1.46
CA SER A 330 16.50 6.76 -0.58
C SER A 330 15.42 7.26 0.37
N THR A 331 15.77 7.44 1.63
CA THR A 331 14.86 7.98 2.64
C THR A 331 15.04 9.50 2.77
N TRP A 332 13.99 10.17 3.22
CA TRP A 332 13.99 11.62 3.46
C TRP A 332 14.41 11.97 4.88
N SER A 333 14.75 13.23 5.11
CA SER A 333 15.03 13.74 6.45
C SER A 333 13.74 14.05 7.22
N TYR A 334 13.82 13.99 8.54
CA TYR A 334 12.70 14.35 9.42
C TYR A 334 12.51 15.87 9.49
N VAL A 335 11.29 16.31 9.80
CA VAL A 335 11.00 17.70 10.14
C VAL A 335 11.03 17.79 11.67
N GLY A 336 12.08 18.34 12.24
CA GLY A 336 12.23 18.43 13.70
C GLY A 336 12.74 19.78 14.14
N LYS A 337 12.77 19.98 15.44
CA LYS A 337 13.52 21.07 16.06
C LYS A 337 15.02 20.85 15.87
N GLU A 338 15.80 21.88 15.99
CA GLU A 338 17.25 21.78 15.94
C GLU A 338 17.76 20.65 16.83
N GLY A 339 18.53 19.71 16.27
CA GLY A 339 19.00 18.48 16.96
C GLY A 339 18.15 17.22 16.77
N GLU A 340 16.94 17.29 16.21
CA GLU A 340 16.05 16.12 16.02
C GLU A 340 16.20 15.41 14.66
N TYR A 341 17.16 15.82 13.85
CA TYR A 341 17.40 15.26 12.49
C TYR A 341 18.16 13.92 12.50
N GLY A 342 17.83 13.05 13.43
CA GLY A 342 18.47 11.74 13.52
C GLY A 342 19.95 11.77 13.85
N GLY A 343 20.47 12.91 14.35
CA GLY A 343 21.88 13.12 14.67
C GLY A 343 22.73 13.61 13.49
N PHE A 344 22.12 14.05 12.40
CA PHE A 344 22.82 14.51 11.18
C PHE A 344 22.95 16.04 11.06
N GLY A 345 22.57 16.79 12.09
CA GLY A 345 22.71 18.23 12.16
C GLY A 345 21.58 19.02 11.53
N ASP A 346 21.31 18.86 10.25
CA ASP A 346 20.26 19.54 9.51
C ASP A 346 19.63 18.69 8.40
N HIS A 347 18.51 19.14 7.84
CA HIS A 347 17.80 18.46 6.75
C HIS A 347 18.69 18.19 5.54
N LYS A 348 19.40 19.21 5.07
CA LYS A 348 20.21 19.16 3.85
C LYS A 348 21.32 18.12 3.98
N THR A 349 21.94 18.06 5.15
CA THR A 349 22.99 17.07 5.47
C THR A 349 22.39 15.67 5.50
N PHE A 350 21.25 15.48 6.19
CA PHE A 350 20.60 14.17 6.27
C PHE A 350 20.21 13.65 4.89
N GLU A 351 19.53 14.46 4.07
CA GLU A 351 19.09 14.08 2.73
C GLU A 351 20.27 13.74 1.81
N LYS A 352 21.32 14.56 1.83
CA LYS A 352 22.53 14.30 1.07
C LYS A 352 23.20 12.98 1.48
N LEU A 353 23.29 12.72 2.78
CA LEU A 353 23.87 11.47 3.30
C LEU A 353 22.96 10.27 2.96
N SER A 354 21.66 10.39 3.10
CA SER A 354 20.71 9.33 2.77
C SER A 354 20.85 8.90 1.31
N LEU A 355 20.80 9.84 0.39
CA LEU A 355 21.00 9.57 -1.02
C LEU A 355 22.39 8.94 -1.32
N LYS A 356 23.44 9.49 -0.72
CA LYS A 356 24.81 8.95 -0.87
C LYS A 356 24.88 7.50 -0.36
N GLY A 357 24.27 7.21 0.78
CA GLY A 357 24.26 5.86 1.36
C GLY A 357 23.46 4.87 0.51
N SER A 358 22.30 5.27 0.00
CA SER A 358 21.50 4.43 -0.92
C SER A 358 22.26 4.14 -2.21
N ARG A 359 23.04 5.10 -2.74
CA ARG A 359 23.93 4.87 -3.90
C ARG A 359 25.08 3.90 -3.58
N ILE A 360 25.65 3.97 -2.37
CA ILE A 360 26.65 3.02 -1.91
C ILE A 360 26.07 1.61 -1.84
N MET A 361 24.86 1.44 -1.27
CA MET A 361 24.17 0.15 -1.20
C MET A 361 23.87 -0.39 -2.60
N ALA A 362 23.26 0.42 -3.47
CA ALA A 362 22.93 0.02 -4.83
C ALA A 362 24.17 -0.43 -5.63
N LYS A 363 25.28 0.29 -5.48
CA LYS A 363 26.57 -0.09 -6.10
C LYS A 363 27.10 -1.42 -5.57
N ALA A 364 26.99 -1.70 -4.29
CA ALA A 364 27.45 -2.94 -3.68
C ALA A 364 26.58 -4.14 -4.06
N ILE A 365 25.27 -3.95 -4.14
CA ILE A 365 24.31 -4.96 -4.62
C ILE A 365 24.60 -5.35 -6.08
N GLY A 366 25.13 -4.40 -6.85
CA GLY A 366 25.37 -4.58 -8.28
C GLY A 366 24.07 -4.58 -9.10
N ASP A 367 24.06 -3.87 -10.20
CA ASP A 367 22.91 -3.73 -11.12
C ASP A 367 21.60 -3.33 -10.37
N ALA A 368 21.73 -2.40 -9.43
CA ALA A 368 20.60 -1.85 -8.67
C ALA A 368 20.42 -0.35 -8.96
N LYS A 369 19.17 0.08 -9.08
CA LYS A 369 18.81 1.49 -9.19
C LYS A 369 18.59 2.10 -7.81
N VAL A 370 18.64 3.42 -7.73
CA VAL A 370 18.23 4.19 -6.54
C VAL A 370 16.95 4.95 -6.87
N SER A 371 15.97 4.88 -5.99
CA SER A 371 14.78 5.72 -6.05
C SER A 371 15.05 7.05 -5.34
N HIS A 372 14.96 8.16 -6.05
CA HIS A 372 15.42 9.49 -5.65
C HIS A 372 14.41 10.24 -4.76
N ILE A 373 13.81 9.55 -3.79
CA ILE A 373 12.75 10.10 -2.93
C ILE A 373 13.26 11.25 -2.07
N ALA A 374 14.48 11.12 -1.50
CA ALA A 374 15.08 12.17 -0.68
C ALA A 374 15.23 13.49 -1.45
N GLU A 375 15.64 13.43 -2.72
CA GLU A 375 15.77 14.60 -3.57
C GLU A 375 14.42 15.23 -3.89
N ALA A 376 13.39 14.42 -4.15
CA ALA A 376 12.04 14.91 -4.38
C ALA A 376 11.48 15.65 -3.14
N TYR A 377 11.65 15.08 -1.96
CA TYR A 377 11.25 15.74 -0.70
C TYR A 377 12.01 17.06 -0.45
N ALA A 378 13.32 17.08 -0.71
CA ALA A 378 14.12 18.29 -0.60
C ALA A 378 13.65 19.39 -1.56
N LEU A 379 13.27 19.00 -2.78
CA LEU A 379 12.80 19.92 -3.79
C LEU A 379 11.44 20.54 -3.42
N VAL A 380 10.47 19.74 -2.99
CA VAL A 380 9.18 20.25 -2.49
C VAL A 380 9.38 21.20 -1.32
N ARG A 381 10.18 20.82 -0.32
CA ARG A 381 10.46 21.65 0.84
C ARG A 381 11.06 23.02 0.46
N LYS A 382 11.88 23.04 -0.59
CA LYS A 382 12.51 24.27 -1.09
C LYS A 382 11.53 25.17 -1.86
N GLU A 383 10.71 24.57 -2.74
CA GLU A 383 9.88 25.31 -3.69
C GLU A 383 8.48 25.63 -3.15
N ARG A 384 7.89 24.67 -2.43
CA ARG A 384 6.53 24.76 -1.88
C ARG A 384 6.54 24.33 -0.41
N PRO A 385 7.13 25.15 0.49
CA PRO A 385 7.18 24.86 1.93
C PRO A 385 5.79 24.84 2.58
N ASP A 386 4.77 25.33 1.90
CA ASP A 386 3.36 25.25 2.27
C ASP A 386 2.78 23.84 2.12
N ILE A 387 3.37 22.98 1.26
CA ILE A 387 2.96 21.60 1.09
C ILE A 387 3.59 20.74 2.19
N ASN A 388 2.76 20.25 3.11
CA ASN A 388 3.22 19.36 4.17
C ASN A 388 3.23 17.90 3.70
N LEU A 389 4.42 17.30 3.60
CA LEU A 389 4.61 15.90 3.22
C LEU A 389 4.57 14.94 4.41
N PHE A 390 4.45 15.43 5.64
CA PHE A 390 4.68 14.68 6.87
C PHE A 390 3.43 14.48 7.70
N ALA A 391 3.34 13.32 8.33
CA ALA A 391 2.37 13.03 9.37
C ALA A 391 2.65 13.88 10.63
N ALA A 392 1.74 13.81 11.61
CA ALA A 392 1.82 14.62 12.83
C ALA A 392 3.08 14.39 13.70
N ASP A 393 3.82 13.31 13.45
CA ASP A 393 5.07 13.02 14.15
C ASP A 393 6.29 13.66 13.49
N ASN A 394 6.10 14.40 12.41
CA ASN A 394 7.14 15.09 11.65
C ASN A 394 8.27 14.18 11.12
N LYS A 395 7.98 12.90 10.99
CA LYS A 395 8.94 11.88 10.58
C LYS A 395 8.41 11.00 9.46
N HIS A 396 7.24 10.41 9.69
CA HIS A 396 6.60 9.58 8.68
C HIS A 396 5.93 10.47 7.63
N GLN A 397 5.75 9.91 6.45
CA GLN A 397 5.00 10.57 5.38
C GLN A 397 3.51 10.67 5.72
N ASP A 398 2.87 11.76 5.31
CA ASP A 398 1.42 11.86 5.15
C ASP A 398 1.04 11.44 3.72
N ILE A 399 -0.23 11.59 3.34
CA ILE A 399 -0.75 11.19 2.02
C ILE A 399 0.00 11.87 0.88
N LEU A 400 0.32 13.16 1.00
CA LEU A 400 1.07 13.91 -0.02
C LEU A 400 2.50 13.38 -0.18
N GLY A 401 3.17 13.08 0.94
CA GLY A 401 4.49 12.48 0.91
C GLY A 401 4.48 11.06 0.35
N SER A 402 3.46 10.27 0.69
CA SER A 402 3.29 8.92 0.15
C SER A 402 3.01 8.92 -1.35
N TYR A 403 2.22 9.88 -1.83
CA TYR A 403 1.95 10.08 -3.24
C TYR A 403 3.24 10.45 -4.00
N LEU A 404 3.97 11.46 -3.52
CA LEU A 404 5.25 11.86 -4.11
C LEU A 404 6.23 10.68 -4.19
N LYS A 405 6.37 9.91 -3.10
CA LYS A 405 7.18 8.69 -3.06
C LYS A 405 6.72 7.70 -4.14
N SER A 406 5.43 7.47 -4.28
CA SER A 406 4.88 6.52 -5.24
C SER A 406 5.09 7.00 -6.68
N CYS A 407 4.99 8.30 -6.96
CA CYS A 407 5.35 8.90 -8.25
C CYS A 407 6.83 8.68 -8.59
N VAL A 408 7.73 8.93 -7.64
CA VAL A 408 9.18 8.69 -7.84
C VAL A 408 9.46 7.20 -8.10
N ASN A 409 8.80 6.31 -7.38
CA ASN A 409 8.95 4.86 -7.59
C ASN A 409 8.40 4.43 -8.96
N TYR A 410 7.24 4.94 -9.38
CA TYR A 410 6.70 4.69 -10.73
C TYR A 410 7.73 5.05 -11.81
N LEU A 411 8.23 6.27 -11.79
CA LEU A 411 9.23 6.75 -12.75
C LEU A 411 10.54 5.95 -12.68
N THR A 412 10.98 5.54 -11.49
CA THR A 412 12.19 4.71 -11.32
C THR A 412 12.00 3.31 -11.92
N ILE A 413 10.79 2.76 -11.82
CA ILE A 413 10.44 1.43 -12.36
C ILE A 413 10.35 1.49 -13.87
N PHE A 414 9.51 2.36 -14.41
CA PHE A 414 9.15 2.37 -15.82
C PHE A 414 10.04 3.30 -16.68
N GLY A 415 10.55 4.40 -16.11
CA GLY A 415 11.37 5.38 -16.85
C GLY A 415 10.55 6.20 -17.86
N GLU A 416 9.24 6.25 -17.70
CA GLU A 416 8.30 6.92 -18.59
C GLU A 416 7.62 8.10 -17.86
N PRO A 417 7.48 9.27 -18.49
CA PRO A 417 6.73 10.39 -17.90
C PRO A 417 5.26 10.01 -17.71
N PHE A 418 4.56 10.79 -16.89
CA PHE A 418 3.12 10.61 -16.73
C PHE A 418 2.37 11.00 -18.00
N GLY A 419 1.30 10.25 -18.32
CA GLY A 419 0.43 10.51 -19.43
C GLY A 419 -0.51 11.72 -19.21
N ASP A 420 -1.44 11.90 -20.14
CA ASP A 420 -2.35 13.07 -20.13
C ASP A 420 -3.39 13.05 -19.01
N ASN A 421 -3.66 11.90 -18.40
CA ASN A 421 -4.69 11.72 -17.38
C ASN A 421 -4.21 10.85 -16.22
N PRO A 422 -3.16 11.27 -15.49
CA PRO A 422 -2.57 10.50 -14.41
C PRO A 422 -3.49 10.44 -13.16
N ALA A 423 -3.30 9.42 -12.33
CA ALA A 423 -4.07 9.26 -11.10
C ALA A 423 -3.67 10.29 -10.05
N ASP A 424 -4.62 11.07 -9.55
CA ASP A 424 -4.42 12.01 -8.44
C ASP A 424 -4.55 11.32 -7.07
N CYS A 425 -4.99 10.07 -7.02
CA CYS A 425 -5.12 9.27 -5.79
C CYS A 425 -5.93 9.94 -4.67
N GLY A 426 -6.94 10.75 -5.03
CA GLY A 426 -7.77 11.50 -4.09
C GLY A 426 -7.12 12.76 -3.50
N ILE A 427 -6.03 13.23 -4.09
CA ILE A 427 -5.37 14.50 -3.81
C ILE A 427 -5.97 15.56 -4.76
N ASP A 428 -6.02 16.81 -4.36
CA ASP A 428 -6.43 17.86 -5.27
C ASP A 428 -5.51 17.92 -6.50
N HIS A 429 -6.10 18.18 -7.65
CA HIS A 429 -5.41 18.04 -8.94
C HIS A 429 -4.16 18.91 -9.05
N GLU A 430 -4.22 20.16 -8.61
CA GLU A 430 -3.10 21.11 -8.70
C GLU A 430 -1.90 20.63 -7.87
N THR A 431 -2.16 20.18 -6.64
CA THR A 431 -1.12 19.61 -5.77
C THR A 431 -0.56 18.30 -6.35
N ALA A 432 -1.42 17.42 -6.86
CA ALA A 432 -0.99 16.16 -7.46
C ALA A 432 -0.13 16.39 -8.70
N GLU A 433 -0.52 17.31 -9.59
CA GLU A 433 0.24 17.72 -10.78
C GLU A 433 1.61 18.27 -10.40
N TYR A 434 1.66 19.18 -9.41
CA TYR A 434 2.93 19.69 -8.92
C TYR A 434 3.84 18.58 -8.40
N LEU A 435 3.32 17.65 -7.56
CA LEU A 435 4.12 16.55 -7.02
C LEU A 435 4.63 15.60 -8.09
N ARG A 436 3.84 15.32 -9.14
CA ARG A 436 4.28 14.56 -10.32
C ARG A 436 5.41 15.29 -11.05
N SER A 437 5.26 16.59 -11.28
CA SER A 437 6.30 17.39 -11.94
C SER A 437 7.62 17.39 -11.16
N VAL A 438 7.55 17.40 -9.82
CA VAL A 438 8.73 17.25 -8.97
C VAL A 438 9.37 15.87 -9.16
N ALA A 439 8.57 14.80 -9.16
CA ALA A 439 9.07 13.45 -9.35
C ALA A 439 9.76 13.29 -10.71
N GLU A 440 9.19 13.82 -11.79
CA GLU A 440 9.80 13.80 -13.14
C GLU A 440 11.14 14.52 -13.16
N ARG A 441 11.22 15.72 -12.59
CA ARG A 441 12.46 16.53 -12.57
C ARG A 441 13.62 15.89 -11.80
N VAL A 442 13.33 14.96 -10.89
CA VAL A 442 14.40 14.28 -10.11
C VAL A 442 14.75 12.91 -10.67
N VAL A 443 13.88 12.32 -11.49
CA VAL A 443 14.09 10.95 -12.01
C VAL A 443 14.47 10.92 -13.47
N LEU A 444 13.80 11.74 -14.32
CA LEU A 444 14.02 11.82 -15.77
C LEU A 444 14.99 12.93 -16.12
#